data_12a40d463ce63d2b482d791649894b2a
#
_entry.id   12a40d463ce63d2b482d791649894b2a
#
_cell.length_a   1.000
_cell.length_b   1.000
_cell.length_c   1.000
_cell.angle_alpha   90.00
_cell.angle_beta   90.00
_cell.angle_gamma   90.00
#
_symmetry.space_group_name_H-M   'P 1'
#
loop_
_entity.id
_entity.type
_entity.pdbx_description
1 polymer ?
#
loop_
_entity_poly.entity_id
_entity_poly.type
_entity_poly.pdbx_seq_one_letter_code
_entity_poly.pdbx_strand_id
1 'polypeptide(L)'
;AQPSRVVHVIGNDLGGRIDRRVARVERLRQHGDRVEIRGRICLSACTLYLAADDVCVDADTVFGFHGPSLWGLALDAASFEYWSQLIASHYPEPLRQWYLEVARHRVNGHHRLSGQQMIELGYAPCADPA
;
A
#
# COMPACT_ATOMS: atom_id res chain seq x y z
N ALA A 1 14.77 8.39 27.99
CA ALA A 1 13.49 8.70 27.33
C ALA A 1 13.51 8.13 25.94
N GLN A 2 12.42 7.49 25.51
CA GLN A 2 12.31 7.02 24.14
C GLN A 2 12.04 8.21 23.21
N PRO A 3 12.67 8.23 22.03
CA PRO A 3 12.35 9.27 21.07
C PRO A 3 10.88 9.19 20.67
N SER A 4 10.26 10.34 20.44
CA SER A 4 8.89 10.41 19.96
C SER A 4 8.82 9.77 18.58
N ARG A 5 7.78 8.96 18.37
CA ARG A 5 7.53 8.39 17.05
C ARG A 5 7.10 9.49 16.09
N VAL A 6 7.55 9.38 14.86
CA VAL A 6 7.06 10.22 13.79
C VAL A 6 5.75 9.62 13.27
N VAL A 7 4.76 10.48 13.05
CA VAL A 7 3.49 10.10 12.44
C VAL A 7 3.47 10.64 11.03
N HIS A 8 3.34 9.75 10.07
CA HIS A 8 3.25 10.12 8.66
C HIS A 8 1.79 10.09 8.24
N VAL A 9 1.24 11.26 7.96
CA VAL A 9 -0.14 11.38 7.48
C VAL A 9 -0.11 11.39 5.96
N ILE A 10 -0.71 10.37 5.36
CA ILE A 10 -0.72 10.21 3.91
C ILE A 10 -2.04 10.77 3.37
N GLY A 11 -1.93 11.83 2.58
CA GLY A 11 -3.06 12.41 1.86
C GLY A 11 -3.31 11.67 0.56
N ASN A 12 -3.90 12.37 -0.42
CA ASN A 12 -4.11 11.78 -1.74
C ASN A 12 -2.78 11.42 -2.39
N ASP A 13 -2.64 10.17 -2.79
CA ASP A 13 -1.39 9.65 -3.34
C ASP A 13 -1.71 8.79 -4.56
N LEU A 14 -1.25 9.24 -5.72
CA LEU A 14 -1.50 8.58 -7.01
C LEU A 14 -0.48 7.49 -7.31
N GLY A 15 0.47 7.27 -6.41
CA GLY A 15 1.53 6.28 -6.62
C GLY A 15 2.86 6.93 -6.99
N GLY A 16 3.74 6.17 -7.56
CA GLY A 16 5.07 6.60 -7.93
C GLY A 16 5.98 5.39 -8.12
N ARG A 17 7.28 5.60 -7.96
CA ARG A 17 8.24 4.52 -8.14
C ARG A 17 8.16 3.52 -6.99
N ILE A 18 7.99 2.26 -7.35
CA ILE A 18 7.89 1.16 -6.40
C ILE A 18 9.18 1.02 -5.58
N ASP A 19 10.34 1.07 -6.22
CA ASP A 19 11.63 0.90 -5.55
C ASP A 19 11.85 1.94 -4.45
N ARG A 20 11.50 3.19 -4.73
CA ARG A 20 11.61 4.28 -3.75
C ARG A 20 10.64 4.12 -2.60
N ARG A 21 9.41 3.70 -2.91
CA ARG A 21 8.40 3.54 -1.88
C ARG A 21 8.71 2.34 -0.98
N VAL A 22 9.20 1.25 -1.55
CA VAL A 22 9.66 0.10 -0.77
C VAL A 22 10.73 0.54 0.24
N ALA A 23 11.72 1.31 -0.21
CA ALA A 23 12.79 1.80 0.68
C ALA A 23 12.23 2.71 1.78
N ARG A 24 11.27 3.58 1.45
CA ARG A 24 10.65 4.46 2.42
C ARG A 24 9.87 3.69 3.49
N VAL A 25 9.06 2.72 3.07
CA VAL A 25 8.27 1.91 4.00
C VAL A 25 9.20 1.10 4.92
N GLU A 26 10.29 0.58 4.38
CA GLU A 26 11.25 -0.15 5.20
C GLU A 26 11.87 0.75 6.27
N ARG A 27 12.24 1.99 5.94
CA ARG A 27 12.75 2.94 6.91
C ARG A 27 11.72 3.26 8.00
N LEU A 28 10.45 3.45 7.61
CA LEU A 28 9.37 3.67 8.58
C LEU A 28 9.27 2.51 9.57
N ARG A 29 9.35 1.29 9.08
CA ARG A 29 9.27 0.10 9.90
C ARG A 29 10.46 -0.03 10.84
N GLN A 30 11.66 0.25 10.34
CA GLN A 30 12.88 0.22 11.15
C GLN A 30 12.84 1.23 12.30
N HIS A 31 12.22 2.40 12.07
CA HIS A 31 12.09 3.45 13.07
C HIS A 31 10.88 3.27 13.98
N GLY A 32 9.99 2.33 13.68
CA GLY A 32 8.76 2.15 14.43
C GLY A 32 7.78 3.31 14.26
N ASP A 33 7.84 4.00 13.13
CA ASP A 33 6.98 5.15 12.86
C ASP A 33 5.55 4.71 12.57
N ARG A 34 4.61 5.61 12.84
CA ARG A 34 3.19 5.40 12.58
C ARG A 34 2.82 5.98 11.22
N VAL A 35 1.92 5.30 10.51
CA VAL A 35 1.35 5.76 9.24
C VAL A 35 -0.17 5.88 9.38
N GLU A 36 -0.71 7.02 8.94
CA GLU A 36 -2.16 7.24 8.89
C GLU A 36 -2.56 7.53 7.44
N ILE A 37 -3.27 6.61 6.83
CA ILE A 37 -3.74 6.77 5.45
C ILE A 37 -5.10 7.45 5.49
N ARG A 38 -5.12 8.76 5.23
CA ARG A 38 -6.31 9.60 5.43
C ARG A 38 -6.81 10.28 4.15
N GLY A 39 -6.12 10.14 3.03
CA GLY A 39 -6.57 10.73 1.78
C GLY A 39 -7.79 10.02 1.21
N ARG A 40 -8.35 10.58 0.15
CA ARG A 40 -9.46 9.94 -0.56
C ARG A 40 -9.01 8.80 -1.44
N ILE A 41 -7.79 8.88 -1.94
CA ILE A 41 -7.22 7.87 -2.81
C ILE A 41 -5.82 7.50 -2.34
N CYS A 42 -5.51 6.21 -2.45
CA CYS A 42 -4.19 5.65 -2.21
C CYS A 42 -3.95 4.61 -3.30
N LEU A 43 -3.28 5.03 -4.38
CA LEU A 43 -3.16 4.23 -5.59
C LEU A 43 -1.74 3.71 -5.77
N SER A 44 -1.62 2.52 -6.35
CA SER A 44 -0.35 1.96 -6.80
C SER A 44 0.67 1.88 -5.64
N ALA A 45 1.82 2.55 -5.75
CA ALA A 45 2.88 2.50 -4.74
C ALA A 45 2.41 2.99 -3.36
N CYS A 46 1.36 3.80 -3.29
CA CYS A 46 0.78 4.21 -2.01
C CYS A 46 0.33 3.02 -1.17
N THR A 47 -0.18 1.96 -1.80
CA THR A 47 -0.67 0.77 -1.08
C THR A 47 0.43 0.06 -0.30
N LEU A 48 1.69 0.32 -0.62
CA LEU A 48 2.82 -0.28 0.10
C LEU A 48 2.88 0.19 1.57
N TYR A 49 2.32 1.36 1.88
CA TYR A 49 2.20 1.81 3.27
C TYR A 49 1.40 0.87 4.16
N LEU A 50 0.58 0.00 3.56
CA LEU A 50 -0.16 -1.01 4.31
C LEU A 50 0.75 -2.02 5.02
N ALA A 51 2.04 -2.04 4.69
CA ALA A 51 3.03 -2.89 5.37
C ALA A 51 3.57 -2.28 6.67
N ALA A 52 3.28 -1.02 6.97
CA ALA A 52 3.75 -0.41 8.20
C ALA A 52 3.20 -1.18 9.41
N ASP A 53 4.04 -1.36 10.44
CA ASP A 53 3.63 -2.12 11.62
C ASP A 53 2.53 -1.41 12.41
N ASP A 54 2.53 -0.07 12.40
CA ASP A 54 1.52 0.75 13.04
C ASP A 54 0.86 1.63 11.98
N VAL A 55 -0.26 1.16 11.46
CA VAL A 55 -0.96 1.85 10.37
C VAL A 55 -2.46 1.83 10.62
N CYS A 56 -3.10 2.96 10.33
CA CYS A 56 -4.55 3.04 10.28
C CYS A 56 -5.00 3.48 8.90
N VAL A 57 -6.25 3.18 8.56
CA VAL A 57 -6.84 3.57 7.28
C VAL A 57 -8.16 4.29 7.51
N ASP A 58 -8.45 5.27 6.67
CA ASP A 58 -9.75 5.93 6.65
C ASP A 58 -10.73 5.04 5.88
N ALA A 59 -11.93 4.86 6.41
CA ALA A 59 -12.95 4.01 5.79
C ALA A 59 -13.34 4.48 4.40
N ASP A 60 -13.24 5.79 4.15
CA ASP A 60 -13.64 6.40 2.87
C ASP A 60 -12.52 6.44 1.84
N THR A 61 -11.30 6.04 2.20
CA THR A 61 -10.20 5.99 1.25
C THR A 61 -10.45 4.90 0.20
N VAL A 62 -10.15 5.20 -1.05
CA VAL A 62 -10.17 4.21 -2.14
C VAL A 62 -8.74 3.77 -2.39
N PHE A 63 -8.47 2.47 -2.25
CA PHE A 63 -7.18 1.86 -2.52
C PHE A 63 -7.19 1.25 -3.91
N GLY A 64 -6.16 1.54 -4.70
CA GLY A 64 -6.05 1.03 -6.07
C GLY A 64 -4.82 0.15 -6.25
N PHE A 65 -5.05 -1.07 -6.75
CA PHE A 65 -4.02 -2.10 -6.92
C PHE A 65 -3.90 -2.46 -8.40
N HIS A 66 -2.67 -2.63 -8.86
CA HIS A 66 -2.41 -3.11 -10.22
C HIS A 66 -1.06 -3.81 -10.27
N GLY A 67 -0.78 -4.47 -11.39
CA GLY A 67 0.49 -5.16 -11.60
C GLY A 67 1.62 -4.19 -11.94
N PRO A 68 2.87 -4.61 -11.70
CA PRO A 68 4.02 -3.78 -12.03
C PRO A 68 4.19 -3.62 -13.54
N SER A 69 4.57 -2.40 -13.95
CA SER A 69 4.85 -2.09 -15.34
C SER A 69 5.92 -1.02 -15.41
N LEU A 70 6.50 -0.82 -16.60
CA LEU A 70 7.46 0.25 -16.87
C LEU A 70 6.83 1.19 -17.87
N TRP A 71 6.48 2.41 -17.43
CA TRP A 71 5.86 3.42 -18.30
C TRP A 71 4.58 2.88 -18.98
N GLY A 72 3.79 2.06 -18.28
CA GLY A 72 2.60 1.45 -18.83
C GLY A 72 2.87 0.27 -19.76
N LEU A 73 4.14 -0.10 -19.98
CA LEU A 73 4.51 -1.23 -20.80
C LEU A 73 4.69 -2.49 -19.96
N ALA A 74 4.31 -3.62 -20.52
CA ALA A 74 4.44 -4.90 -19.84
C ALA A 74 5.91 -5.23 -19.59
N LEU A 75 6.20 -5.77 -18.41
CA LEU A 75 7.52 -6.30 -18.07
C LEU A 75 7.67 -7.70 -18.65
N ASP A 76 8.93 -8.15 -18.81
CA ASP A 76 9.17 -9.58 -19.09
C ASP A 76 8.67 -10.43 -17.90
N ALA A 77 8.47 -11.72 -18.15
CA ALA A 77 7.86 -12.61 -17.17
C ALA A 77 8.63 -12.68 -15.86
N ALA A 78 9.96 -12.73 -15.92
CA ALA A 78 10.78 -12.82 -14.70
C ALA A 78 10.72 -11.53 -13.87
N SER A 79 10.80 -10.38 -14.53
CA SER A 79 10.70 -9.09 -13.85
C SER A 79 9.30 -8.87 -13.28
N PHE A 80 8.27 -9.24 -14.02
CA PHE A 80 6.89 -9.15 -13.55
C PHE A 80 6.71 -9.98 -12.27
N GLU A 81 7.20 -11.21 -12.26
CA GLU A 81 7.08 -12.07 -11.09
C GLU A 81 7.85 -11.51 -9.90
N TYR A 82 9.08 -11.05 -10.12
CA TYR A 82 9.90 -10.46 -9.05
C TYR A 82 9.21 -9.27 -8.39
N TRP A 83 8.77 -8.30 -9.20
CA TRP A 83 8.14 -7.10 -8.66
C TRP A 83 6.77 -7.39 -8.07
N SER A 84 6.00 -8.31 -8.66
CA SER A 84 4.71 -8.73 -8.11
C SER A 84 4.86 -9.35 -6.73
N GLN A 85 5.86 -10.21 -6.53
CA GLN A 85 6.10 -10.85 -5.24
C GLN A 85 6.58 -9.82 -4.21
N LEU A 86 7.44 -8.90 -4.62
CA LEU A 86 7.89 -7.83 -3.73
C LEU A 86 6.74 -6.96 -3.27
N ILE A 87 5.88 -6.54 -4.19
CA ILE A 87 4.69 -5.75 -3.86
C ILE A 87 3.78 -6.54 -2.93
N ALA A 88 3.48 -7.80 -3.28
CA ALA A 88 2.59 -8.65 -2.49
C ALA A 88 3.10 -8.88 -1.07
N SER A 89 4.43 -8.88 -0.88
CA SER A 89 5.02 -9.05 0.44
C SER A 89 4.65 -7.93 1.42
N HIS A 90 4.12 -6.82 0.92
CA HIS A 90 3.66 -5.69 1.73
C HIS A 90 2.22 -5.86 2.22
N TYR A 91 1.54 -6.92 1.80
CA TYR A 91 0.13 -7.12 2.12
C TYR A 91 -0.05 -8.35 3.01
N PRO A 92 -0.98 -8.29 3.98
CA PRO A 92 -1.35 -9.47 4.76
C PRO A 92 -2.27 -10.37 3.95
N GLU A 93 -2.45 -11.61 4.41
CA GLU A 93 -3.49 -12.47 3.88
C GLU A 93 -4.86 -12.03 4.40
N PRO A 94 -5.93 -12.13 3.61
CA PRO A 94 -5.98 -12.71 2.26
C PRO A 94 -5.66 -11.72 1.13
N LEU A 95 -5.33 -10.47 1.46
CA LEU A 95 -5.05 -9.43 0.46
C LEU A 95 -3.88 -9.82 -0.44
N ARG A 96 -2.83 -10.42 0.12
CA ARG A 96 -1.66 -10.87 -0.64
C ARG A 96 -2.05 -11.86 -1.73
N GLN A 97 -2.83 -12.88 -1.38
CA GLN A 97 -3.24 -13.89 -2.34
C GLN A 97 -4.13 -13.29 -3.43
N TRP A 98 -5.06 -12.43 -3.04
CA TRP A 98 -5.92 -11.72 -4.00
C TRP A 98 -5.09 -10.88 -4.97
N TYR A 99 -4.06 -10.19 -4.46
CA TYR A 99 -3.18 -9.40 -5.32
C TYR A 99 -2.48 -10.29 -6.35
N LEU A 100 -1.91 -11.40 -5.92
CA LEU A 100 -1.17 -12.30 -6.80
C LEU A 100 -2.07 -13.00 -7.83
N GLU A 101 -3.29 -13.33 -7.45
CA GLU A 101 -4.21 -14.06 -8.33
C GLU A 101 -4.99 -13.14 -9.26
N VAL A 102 -5.32 -11.92 -8.82
CA VAL A 102 -6.24 -11.04 -9.53
C VAL A 102 -5.60 -9.70 -9.87
N ALA A 103 -5.24 -8.91 -8.87
CA ALA A 103 -4.92 -7.50 -9.08
C ALA A 103 -3.67 -7.29 -9.92
N ARG A 104 -2.64 -8.11 -9.76
CA ARG A 104 -1.38 -7.95 -10.51
C ARG A 104 -1.54 -8.13 -12.01
N HIS A 105 -2.58 -8.81 -12.45
CA HIS A 105 -2.81 -9.06 -13.87
C HIS A 105 -3.45 -7.86 -14.58
N ARG A 106 -3.86 -6.86 -13.81
CA ARG A 106 -4.34 -5.61 -14.39
C ARG A 106 -3.19 -4.62 -14.43
N VAL A 107 -2.70 -4.31 -15.62
CA VAL A 107 -1.58 -3.38 -15.83
C VAL A 107 -2.08 -1.98 -16.12
N ASN A 108 -3.23 -1.85 -16.78
CA ASN A 108 -3.89 -0.58 -17.06
C ASN A 108 -5.05 -0.37 -16.12
N GLY A 109 -5.07 0.78 -15.44
CA GLY A 109 -6.08 1.07 -14.44
C GLY A 109 -5.79 0.34 -13.12
N HIS A 110 -6.80 0.25 -12.26
CA HIS A 110 -6.64 -0.30 -10.92
C HIS A 110 -7.83 -1.17 -10.54
N HIS A 111 -7.57 -2.23 -9.79
CA HIS A 111 -8.61 -2.87 -8.98
C HIS A 111 -8.76 -2.06 -7.71
N ARG A 112 -9.98 -1.71 -7.33
CA ARG A 112 -10.25 -0.82 -6.20
C ARG A 112 -10.86 -1.57 -5.03
N LEU A 113 -10.34 -1.27 -3.84
CA LEU A 113 -10.93 -1.69 -2.57
C LEU A 113 -11.09 -0.44 -1.70
N SER A 114 -12.16 -0.40 -0.91
CA SER A 114 -12.38 0.73 -0.01
C SER A 114 -11.62 0.56 1.30
N GLY A 115 -11.41 1.68 2.01
CA GLY A 115 -10.86 1.61 3.37
C GLY A 115 -11.73 0.77 4.28
N GLN A 116 -13.06 0.81 4.11
CA GLN A 116 -13.95 -0.05 4.87
C GLN A 116 -13.66 -1.52 4.64
N GLN A 117 -13.37 -1.92 3.40
CA GLN A 117 -12.97 -3.29 3.10
C GLN A 117 -11.64 -3.66 3.75
N MET A 118 -10.69 -2.70 3.81
CA MET A 118 -9.43 -2.90 4.52
C MET A 118 -9.67 -3.12 6.02
N ILE A 119 -10.58 -2.36 6.62
CA ILE A 119 -10.94 -2.53 8.03
C ILE A 119 -11.54 -3.91 8.26
N GLU A 120 -12.38 -4.37 7.35
CA GLU A 120 -12.95 -5.73 7.43
C GLU A 120 -11.87 -6.81 7.32
N LEU A 121 -10.76 -6.51 6.64
CA LEU A 121 -9.62 -7.43 6.55
C LEU A 121 -8.72 -7.38 7.79
N GLY A 122 -8.97 -6.46 8.72
CA GLY A 122 -8.24 -6.40 9.98
C GLY A 122 -7.43 -5.13 10.22
N TYR A 123 -7.43 -4.17 9.29
CA TYR A 123 -6.75 -2.90 9.51
C TYR A 123 -7.50 -2.03 10.50
N ALA A 124 -6.76 -1.30 11.33
CA ALA A 124 -7.37 -0.36 12.26
C ALA A 124 -7.93 0.85 11.51
N PRO A 125 -9.15 1.32 11.84
CA PRO A 125 -9.62 2.59 11.32
C PRO A 125 -8.87 3.75 11.97
N CYS A 126 -8.57 4.81 11.21
CA CYS A 126 -8.01 6.01 11.78
C CYS A 126 -9.05 6.70 12.66
N ALA A 127 -8.62 7.16 13.81
CA ALA A 127 -9.51 7.94 14.69
C ALA A 127 -9.80 9.29 14.04
N ASP A 128 -11.00 9.82 14.27
CA ASP A 128 -11.32 11.16 13.81
C ASP A 128 -10.40 12.16 14.52
N PRO A 129 -9.95 13.20 13.82
CA PRO A 129 -9.16 14.24 14.48
C PRO A 129 -10.00 14.91 15.55
N ALA A 130 -9.38 15.13 16.69
CA ALA A 130 -10.03 15.78 17.83
C ALA A 130 -10.30 17.26 17.53
#